data_ae4451ce943bffd005e9aa3a348a9baf
#
_entry.id   ae4451ce943bffd005e9aa3a348a9baf
#
_cell.length_a   1.000
_cell.length_b   1.000
_cell.length_c   1.000
_cell.angle_alpha   90.00
_cell.angle_beta   90.00
_cell.angle_gamma   90.00
#
_symmetry.space_group_name_H-M   'P 1'
#
loop_
_entity.id
_entity.type
_entity.pdbx_description
1 polymer ?
#
loop_
_entity_poly.entity_id
_entity_poly.type
_entity_poly.pdbx_seq_one_letter_code
_entity_poly.pdbx_strand_id
1 'polypeptide(L)'
;MQPLFKTRKISLQIALLLSITIFFILPYSFSQQADTTTIKKTAKAKKVLYGMASFYSNKFIGRKTANGEIFNQNKLTCACNVLPLGTWIRVTNLRNGRTVIVKTNDRLHPRMKRIVDLTKAAAIKLNFVSSGLTRVKVEVLGKKQPKE
;
A
#
# COMPACT_ATOMS: atom_id res chain seq x y z
N MET A 1 -84.67 28.69 -36.77
CA MET A 1 -84.44 27.56 -35.93
C MET A 1 -82.95 27.31 -35.92
N GLN A 2 -82.29 27.64 -34.83
CA GLN A 2 -80.84 27.45 -34.62
C GLN A 2 -80.60 26.29 -33.70
N PRO A 3 -79.67 25.37 -33.94
CA PRO A 3 -79.31 24.41 -32.97
C PRO A 3 -78.12 24.89 -32.11
N LEU A 4 -78.40 25.06 -30.85
CA LEU A 4 -77.48 25.15 -29.72
C LEU A 4 -76.82 23.82 -29.47
N PHE A 5 -75.64 23.58 -30.03
CA PHE A 5 -74.78 22.49 -29.50
C PHE A 5 -73.33 22.65 -29.96
N LYS A 6 -72.60 23.61 -29.36
CA LYS A 6 -71.11 23.62 -29.58
C LYS A 6 -70.30 24.10 -28.42
N THR A 7 -70.82 24.11 -27.20
CA THR A 7 -70.04 24.65 -26.05
C THR A 7 -69.60 23.63 -24.99
N ARG A 8 -69.91 22.34 -25.15
CA ARG A 8 -69.59 21.32 -24.11
C ARG A 8 -68.29 20.58 -24.34
N LYS A 9 -67.68 20.65 -25.52
CA LYS A 9 -66.44 19.88 -25.80
C LYS A 9 -65.14 20.62 -25.42
N ILE A 10 -65.17 21.93 -25.30
CA ILE A 10 -63.98 22.73 -25.00
C ILE A 10 -63.66 22.67 -23.47
N SER A 11 -64.69 22.57 -22.63
CA SER A 11 -64.56 22.53 -21.18
C SER A 11 -63.88 21.27 -20.69
N LEU A 12 -64.11 20.11 -21.37
CA LEU A 12 -63.56 18.82 -20.93
C LEU A 12 -62.07 18.66 -21.27
N GLN A 13 -61.65 19.28 -22.37
CA GLN A 13 -60.22 19.23 -22.74
C GLN A 13 -59.36 20.19 -21.91
N ILE A 14 -59.88 21.33 -21.48
CA ILE A 14 -59.19 22.26 -20.59
C ILE A 14 -59.06 21.67 -19.19
N ALA A 15 -60.06 20.94 -18.69
CA ALA A 15 -60.00 20.25 -17.42
C ALA A 15 -58.93 19.10 -17.41
N LEU A 16 -58.80 18.42 -18.56
CA LEU A 16 -57.80 17.34 -18.70
C LEU A 16 -56.36 17.86 -18.78
N LEU A 17 -56.14 19.03 -19.41
CA LEU A 17 -54.85 19.67 -19.51
C LEU A 17 -54.36 20.27 -18.17
N LEU A 18 -55.30 20.73 -17.33
CA LEU A 18 -54.98 21.24 -15.97
C LEU A 18 -54.62 20.12 -14.99
N SER A 19 -55.15 18.88 -15.18
CA SER A 19 -54.79 17.76 -14.33
C SER A 19 -53.41 17.19 -14.60
N ILE A 20 -52.91 17.34 -15.84
CA ILE A 20 -51.57 16.81 -16.22
C ILE A 20 -50.46 17.75 -15.75
N THR A 21 -50.71 19.05 -15.60
CA THR A 21 -49.70 20.01 -15.15
C THR A 21 -49.45 20.01 -13.64
N ILE A 22 -50.40 19.56 -12.85
CA ILE A 22 -50.24 19.47 -11.37
C ILE A 22 -49.39 18.27 -10.94
N PHE A 23 -49.28 17.22 -11.78
CA PHE A 23 -48.49 16.04 -11.46
C PHE A 23 -46.98 16.24 -11.67
N PHE A 24 -46.58 17.34 -12.34
CA PHE A 24 -45.15 17.61 -12.64
C PHE A 24 -44.45 18.57 -11.68
N ILE A 25 -45.16 19.09 -10.65
CA ILE A 25 -44.59 20.01 -9.65
C ILE A 25 -44.52 19.27 -8.27
N LEU A 26 -44.07 18.03 -8.26
CA LEU A 26 -43.51 17.46 -7.04
C LEU A 26 -42.06 17.93 -6.96
N PRO A 27 -41.67 18.65 -5.90
CA PRO A 27 -40.26 18.91 -5.67
C PRO A 27 -39.61 17.55 -5.46
N TYR A 28 -38.80 17.13 -6.43
CA TYR A 28 -37.82 16.10 -6.16
C TYR A 28 -36.95 16.63 -5.02
N SER A 29 -37.30 16.30 -3.80
CA SER A 29 -36.38 16.42 -2.67
C SER A 29 -35.21 15.49 -2.98
N PHE A 30 -34.24 16.05 -3.74
CA PHE A 30 -32.92 15.44 -3.87
C PHE A 30 -32.33 15.51 -2.46
N SER A 31 -32.57 14.45 -1.71
CA SER A 31 -31.84 14.20 -0.48
C SER A 31 -30.36 14.14 -0.90
N GLN A 32 -29.66 15.26 -0.76
CA GLN A 32 -28.20 15.26 -0.72
C GLN A 32 -27.82 14.41 0.50
N GLN A 33 -27.70 13.13 0.24
CA GLN A 33 -26.98 12.24 1.10
C GLN A 33 -25.56 12.83 1.15
N ALA A 34 -25.29 13.54 2.23
CA ALA A 34 -23.94 13.98 2.54
C ALA A 34 -23.12 12.68 2.63
N ASP A 35 -22.46 12.33 1.52
CA ASP A 35 -21.37 11.38 1.56
C ASP A 35 -20.40 11.91 2.60
N THR A 36 -20.53 11.36 3.79
CA THR A 36 -19.49 11.43 4.80
C THR A 36 -18.29 10.77 4.14
N THR A 37 -17.53 11.58 3.42
CA THR A 37 -16.24 11.18 2.88
C THR A 37 -15.40 10.81 4.09
N THR A 38 -15.51 9.55 4.48
CA THR A 38 -14.51 8.91 5.35
C THR A 38 -13.19 9.17 4.66
N ILE A 39 -12.45 10.17 5.15
CA ILE A 39 -11.09 10.45 4.74
C ILE A 39 -10.34 9.15 4.98
N LYS A 40 -10.29 8.31 3.97
CA LYS A 40 -9.38 7.17 3.90
C LYS A 40 -8.01 7.79 4.10
N LYS A 41 -7.51 7.70 5.36
CA LYS A 41 -6.14 8.05 5.73
C LYS A 41 -5.25 7.46 4.65
N THR A 42 -4.82 8.31 3.72
CA THR A 42 -4.01 7.91 2.57
C THR A 42 -2.82 7.15 3.13
N ALA A 43 -2.79 5.86 2.90
CA ALA A 43 -1.68 5.02 3.33
C ALA A 43 -0.44 5.60 2.66
N LYS A 44 0.42 6.26 3.46
CA LYS A 44 1.68 6.85 2.99
C LYS A 44 2.35 5.81 2.10
N ALA A 45 2.56 6.17 0.83
CA ALA A 45 3.11 5.26 -0.17
C ALA A 45 4.35 4.57 0.41
N LYS A 46 4.35 3.25 0.48
CA LYS A 46 5.45 2.48 1.05
C LYS A 46 6.68 2.71 0.17
N LYS A 47 7.75 3.20 0.78
CA LYS A 47 9.03 3.38 0.07
C LYS A 47 9.52 2.03 -0.43
N VAL A 48 9.80 1.94 -1.73
CA VAL A 48 10.34 0.75 -2.39
C VAL A 48 11.71 1.08 -2.96
N LEU A 49 12.68 0.17 -2.78
CA LEU A 49 14.04 0.31 -3.27
C LEU A 49 14.42 -0.94 -4.06
N TYR A 50 15.27 -0.78 -5.06
CA TYR A 50 15.82 -1.87 -5.86
C TYR A 50 17.34 -1.81 -5.83
N GLY A 51 18.00 -2.99 -5.80
CA GLY A 51 19.46 -3.05 -5.82
C GLY A 51 19.99 -4.46 -5.57
N MET A 52 21.27 -4.53 -5.22
CA MET A 52 21.95 -5.78 -4.89
C MET A 52 21.90 -6.05 -3.39
N ALA A 53 21.70 -7.31 -3.03
CA ALA A 53 21.86 -7.84 -1.69
C ALA A 53 22.99 -8.85 -1.64
N SER A 54 23.69 -8.89 -0.49
CA SER A 54 24.55 -9.99 -0.09
C SER A 54 24.21 -10.43 1.33
N PHE A 55 25.05 -11.27 1.93
CA PHE A 55 24.94 -11.64 3.32
C PHE A 55 26.30 -11.60 4.03
N TYR A 56 26.26 -11.47 5.34
CA TYR A 56 27.46 -11.36 6.18
C TYR A 56 28.29 -12.63 6.18
N SER A 57 29.61 -12.44 6.18
CA SER A 57 30.56 -13.51 6.52
C SER A 57 30.48 -13.86 8.02
N ASN A 58 30.77 -15.11 8.37
CA ASN A 58 30.82 -15.60 9.75
C ASN A 58 31.81 -14.85 10.65
N LYS A 59 32.84 -14.18 10.09
CA LYS A 59 33.83 -13.38 10.85
C LYS A 59 33.21 -12.22 11.65
N PHE A 60 31.95 -11.87 11.37
CA PHE A 60 31.24 -10.79 12.08
C PHE A 60 30.44 -11.31 13.29
N ILE A 61 30.30 -12.62 13.49
CA ILE A 61 29.57 -13.20 14.62
C ILE A 61 30.20 -12.70 15.93
N GLY A 62 29.34 -12.28 16.87
CA GLY A 62 29.75 -11.75 18.17
C GLY A 62 30.17 -10.28 18.19
N ARG A 63 30.28 -9.62 17.02
CA ARG A 63 30.58 -8.17 16.98
C ARG A 63 29.32 -7.34 17.25
N LYS A 64 29.51 -6.13 17.79
CA LYS A 64 28.41 -5.16 17.91
C LYS A 64 28.01 -4.63 16.55
N THR A 65 26.71 -4.55 16.31
CA THR A 65 26.10 -3.88 15.16
C THR A 65 25.96 -2.38 15.43
N ALA A 66 25.58 -1.59 14.41
CA ALA A 66 25.43 -0.14 14.54
C ALA A 66 24.37 0.30 15.55
N ASN A 67 23.37 -0.54 15.86
CA ASN A 67 22.40 -0.27 16.93
C ASN A 67 22.81 -0.81 18.31
N GLY A 68 24.01 -1.39 18.44
CA GLY A 68 24.57 -1.91 19.70
C GLY A 68 24.24 -3.39 19.99
N GLU A 69 23.38 -4.04 19.21
CA GLU A 69 23.08 -5.48 19.37
C GLU A 69 24.31 -6.33 19.00
N ILE A 70 24.43 -7.51 19.60
CA ILE A 70 25.42 -8.50 19.18
C ILE A 70 24.94 -9.19 17.90
N PHE A 71 25.80 -9.17 16.87
CA PHE A 71 25.49 -9.78 15.58
C PHE A 71 25.37 -11.31 15.71
N ASN A 72 24.26 -11.83 15.16
CA ASN A 72 23.95 -13.24 15.15
C ASN A 72 23.37 -13.64 13.78
N GLN A 73 24.02 -14.61 13.12
CA GLN A 73 23.63 -15.12 11.80
C GLN A 73 22.25 -15.80 11.76
N ASN A 74 21.72 -16.21 12.92
CA ASN A 74 20.42 -16.91 13.01
C ASN A 74 19.23 -15.98 13.17
N LYS A 75 19.47 -14.68 13.44
CA LYS A 75 18.40 -13.66 13.50
C LYS A 75 18.04 -13.17 12.11
N LEU A 76 16.82 -12.67 11.94
CA LEU A 76 16.36 -12.04 10.69
C LEU A 76 16.63 -10.54 10.75
N THR A 77 17.89 -10.13 10.52
CA THR A 77 18.35 -8.75 10.55
C THR A 77 19.19 -8.41 9.31
N CYS A 78 19.45 -7.11 9.11
CA CYS A 78 20.26 -6.66 8.00
C CYS A 78 20.99 -5.33 8.28
N ALA A 79 22.07 -5.09 7.53
CA ALA A 79 22.64 -3.77 7.36
C ALA A 79 21.98 -3.04 6.18
N CYS A 80 21.71 -1.75 6.35
CA CYS A 80 21.19 -0.87 5.30
C CYS A 80 21.54 0.57 5.60
N ASN A 81 22.17 1.29 4.63
CA ASN A 81 22.58 2.68 4.81
C ASN A 81 21.47 3.69 4.52
N VAL A 82 20.50 3.34 3.68
CA VAL A 82 19.45 4.25 3.18
C VAL A 82 18.18 4.29 4.03
N LEU A 83 18.12 3.46 5.07
CA LEU A 83 16.97 3.38 5.99
C LEU A 83 17.42 3.59 7.45
N PRO A 84 16.59 4.21 8.30
CA PRO A 84 16.87 4.33 9.72
C PRO A 84 17.01 2.96 10.41
N LEU A 85 17.88 2.86 11.43
CA LEU A 85 17.97 1.68 12.28
C LEU A 85 16.61 1.35 12.93
N GLY A 86 16.33 0.08 13.15
CA GLY A 86 15.07 -0.41 13.68
C GLY A 86 13.91 -0.44 12.68
N THR A 87 14.17 -0.15 11.39
CA THR A 87 13.14 -0.23 10.34
C THR A 87 12.95 -1.69 9.92
N TRP A 88 11.69 -2.13 9.88
CA TRP A 88 11.31 -3.41 9.30
C TRP A 88 11.13 -3.27 7.79
N ILE A 89 11.68 -4.22 7.06
CA ILE A 89 11.63 -4.27 5.60
C ILE A 89 11.26 -5.66 5.12
N ARG A 90 10.52 -5.74 4.01
CA ARG A 90 10.36 -6.97 3.24
C ARG A 90 11.37 -6.96 2.12
N VAL A 91 12.18 -7.98 2.05
CA VAL A 91 13.15 -8.19 0.97
C VAL A 91 12.63 -9.30 0.06
N THR A 92 12.53 -9.03 -1.23
CA THR A 92 12.12 -10.00 -2.26
C THR A 92 13.31 -10.28 -3.17
N ASN A 93 13.71 -11.53 -3.32
CA ASN A 93 14.70 -11.94 -4.30
C ASN A 93 14.04 -11.95 -5.70
N LEU A 94 14.49 -11.08 -6.60
CA LEU A 94 13.90 -10.91 -7.93
C LEU A 94 14.18 -12.07 -8.89
N ARG A 95 15.09 -12.99 -8.54
CA ARG A 95 15.39 -14.17 -9.38
C ARG A 95 14.39 -15.31 -9.17
N ASN A 96 13.81 -15.42 -7.96
CA ASN A 96 12.96 -16.57 -7.60
C ASN A 96 11.68 -16.18 -6.85
N GLY A 97 11.41 -14.89 -6.63
CA GLY A 97 10.21 -14.37 -5.98
C GLY A 97 10.14 -14.60 -4.46
N ARG A 98 11.11 -15.30 -3.83
CA ARG A 98 11.09 -15.55 -2.38
C ARG A 98 11.23 -14.28 -1.59
N THR A 99 10.56 -14.22 -0.44
CA THR A 99 10.53 -13.04 0.43
C THR A 99 10.97 -13.38 1.84
N VAL A 100 11.52 -12.38 2.55
CA VAL A 100 11.79 -12.43 3.98
C VAL A 100 11.56 -11.06 4.60
N ILE A 101 11.06 -11.03 5.82
CA ILE A 101 10.97 -9.80 6.61
C ILE A 101 12.15 -9.77 7.58
N VAL A 102 12.87 -8.65 7.58
CA VAL A 102 14.05 -8.44 8.41
C VAL A 102 14.03 -7.06 9.06
N LYS A 103 14.73 -6.90 10.18
CA LYS A 103 14.91 -5.62 10.87
C LYS A 103 16.28 -5.03 10.54
N THR A 104 16.31 -3.76 10.19
CA THR A 104 17.58 -3.03 9.98
C THR A 104 18.22 -2.73 11.33
N ASN A 105 19.38 -3.29 11.62
CA ASN A 105 20.10 -3.09 12.88
C ASN A 105 21.56 -2.69 12.70
N ASP A 106 22.03 -2.65 11.45
CA ASP A 106 23.44 -2.37 11.16
C ASP A 106 23.62 -1.46 9.94
N ARG A 107 24.87 -1.10 9.66
CA ARG A 107 25.31 -0.27 8.52
C ARG A 107 26.29 -1.01 7.64
N LEU A 108 26.16 -0.82 6.31
CA LEU A 108 27.19 -1.26 5.38
C LEU A 108 28.37 -0.30 5.41
N HIS A 109 29.55 -0.83 5.08
CA HIS A 109 30.70 0.04 4.82
C HIS A 109 30.36 1.04 3.69
N PRO A 110 30.72 2.34 3.81
CA PRO A 110 30.31 3.38 2.85
C PRO A 110 30.66 3.09 1.38
N ARG A 111 31.75 2.36 1.14
CA ARG A 111 32.19 1.98 -0.23
C ARG A 111 31.36 0.85 -0.86
N MET A 112 30.44 0.23 -0.11
CA MET A 112 29.60 -0.86 -0.64
C MET A 112 28.48 -0.31 -1.50
N LYS A 113 28.41 -0.79 -2.75
CA LYS A 113 27.34 -0.43 -3.71
C LYS A 113 26.03 -1.22 -3.51
N ARG A 114 26.03 -2.19 -2.60
CA ARG A 114 24.83 -2.96 -2.26
C ARG A 114 23.88 -2.13 -1.40
N ILE A 115 22.58 -2.39 -1.51
CA ILE A 115 21.58 -1.69 -0.70
C ILE A 115 21.33 -2.36 0.64
N VAL A 116 21.61 -3.67 0.75
CA VAL A 116 21.39 -4.45 1.96
C VAL A 116 22.36 -5.62 2.05
N ASP A 117 22.88 -5.87 3.27
CA ASP A 117 23.56 -7.11 3.64
C ASP A 117 22.74 -7.83 4.69
N LEU A 118 22.40 -9.08 4.41
CA LEU A 118 21.47 -9.89 5.20
C LEU A 118 22.23 -10.85 6.13
N THR A 119 21.60 -11.30 7.19
CA THR A 119 22.09 -12.48 7.91
C THR A 119 22.01 -13.73 7.05
N LYS A 120 22.79 -14.77 7.35
CA LYS A 120 22.77 -16.05 6.63
C LYS A 120 21.39 -16.71 6.71
N ALA A 121 20.70 -16.63 7.85
CA ALA A 121 19.33 -17.13 7.98
C ALA A 121 18.36 -16.49 6.98
N ALA A 122 18.46 -15.17 6.77
CA ALA A 122 17.65 -14.48 5.80
C ALA A 122 18.04 -14.86 4.34
N ALA A 123 19.34 -15.02 4.07
CA ALA A 123 19.82 -15.44 2.75
C ALA A 123 19.38 -16.87 2.38
N ILE A 124 19.30 -17.77 3.35
CA ILE A 124 18.76 -19.13 3.19
C ILE A 124 17.27 -19.05 2.81
N LYS A 125 16.46 -18.27 3.54
CA LYS A 125 15.03 -18.08 3.23
C LYS A 125 14.82 -17.52 1.80
N LEU A 126 15.68 -16.62 1.36
CA LEU A 126 15.65 -16.05 -0.01
C LEU A 126 16.29 -16.99 -1.05
N ASN A 127 16.93 -18.09 -0.65
CA ASN A 127 17.58 -19.06 -1.50
C ASN A 127 18.62 -18.45 -2.45
N PHE A 128 19.61 -17.72 -1.90
CA PHE A 128 20.71 -17.19 -2.71
C PHE A 128 22.10 -17.37 -2.08
N VAL A 129 22.24 -18.22 -1.04
CA VAL A 129 23.52 -18.46 -0.37
C VAL A 129 24.58 -18.96 -1.35
N SER A 130 24.24 -19.85 -2.28
CA SER A 130 25.16 -20.38 -3.28
C SER A 130 25.68 -19.32 -4.26
N SER A 131 24.87 -18.33 -4.60
CA SER A 131 25.26 -17.27 -5.52
C SER A 131 25.98 -16.10 -4.84
N GLY A 132 25.92 -15.98 -3.52
CA GLY A 132 26.54 -14.91 -2.73
C GLY A 132 25.87 -13.53 -2.90
N LEU A 133 25.33 -13.26 -4.07
CA LEU A 133 24.69 -11.99 -4.46
C LEU A 133 23.38 -12.24 -5.20
N THR A 134 22.41 -11.34 -5.01
CA THR A 134 21.16 -11.36 -5.77
C THR A 134 20.55 -9.98 -5.92
N ARG A 135 19.76 -9.76 -6.98
CA ARG A 135 18.95 -8.55 -7.14
C ARG A 135 17.71 -8.65 -6.27
N VAL A 136 17.40 -7.58 -5.56
CA VAL A 136 16.27 -7.54 -4.63
C VAL A 136 15.41 -6.30 -4.82
N LYS A 137 14.12 -6.47 -4.48
CA LYS A 137 13.20 -5.39 -4.14
C LYS A 137 13.10 -5.31 -2.63
N VAL A 138 13.21 -4.12 -2.06
CA VAL A 138 13.08 -3.84 -0.62
C VAL A 138 11.89 -2.92 -0.41
N GLU A 139 10.89 -3.39 0.34
CA GLU A 139 9.68 -2.64 0.70
C GLU A 139 9.74 -2.24 2.17
N VAL A 140 9.63 -0.95 2.45
CA VAL A 140 9.68 -0.42 3.82
C VAL A 140 8.34 -0.66 4.52
N LEU A 141 8.35 -1.40 5.63
CA LEU A 141 7.15 -1.73 6.41
C LEU A 141 6.94 -0.79 7.60
N GLY A 142 8.01 -0.11 8.07
CA GLY A 142 7.96 0.85 9.17
C GLY A 142 8.73 0.41 10.41
N LYS A 143 8.47 1.07 11.55
CA LYS A 143 9.19 0.82 12.82
C LYS A 143 8.54 -0.28 13.67
N LYS A 144 7.25 -0.54 13.49
CA LYS A 144 6.54 -1.62 14.20
C LYS A 144 6.79 -2.94 13.47
N GLN A 145 6.99 -4.01 14.25
CA GLN A 145 7.07 -5.35 13.70
C GLN A 145 5.75 -5.67 12.98
N PRO A 146 5.79 -6.06 11.70
CA PRO A 146 4.58 -6.49 11.02
C PRO A 146 4.04 -7.75 11.67
N LYS A 147 2.73 -7.83 11.81
CA LYS A 147 2.04 -9.09 12.15
C LYS A 147 2.14 -10.00 10.93
N GLU A 148 2.52 -11.26 11.15
CA GLU A 148 2.47 -12.31 10.13
C GLU A 148 1.04 -12.67 9.79
#